data_3876c9a4d040f4edbf57720b2fbdc843
#
_entry.id   3876c9a4d040f4edbf57720b2fbdc843
#
_cell.length_a   1.000
_cell.length_b   1.000
_cell.length_c   1.000
_cell.angle_alpha   90.00
_cell.angle_beta   90.00
_cell.angle_gamma   90.00
#
_symmetry.space_group_name_H-M   'P 1'
#
loop_
_entity.id
_entity.type
_entity.pdbx_description
1 polymer ?
#
loop_
_entity_poly.entity_id
_entity_poly.type
_entity_poly.pdbx_seq_one_letter_code
_entity_poly.pdbx_strand_id
1 'polypeptide(L)'
;MSFSERIDAFQRKHPATGYPLAVVYKFFDDQGGYLAALIAYYGFVSLFPLLLVFTSILGIVLHNNPELENRILDSALSQIPVIGSQLRDTGTISGSGLAVTIGAVGAIYGGLGVAVAIQNAMNIIWNVPRNERPNPIQARVKGAGLLLTIGGSIVGLTVLNGVIAAIDLGSVGRPLAIVASILLYTIVFTIAFVIGTARSVSVRDVLPGAIAAALCW
;
A
#
# COMPACT_ATOMS: atom_id res chain seq x y z
N MET A 1 -15.01 26.25 -33.46
CA MET A 1 -14.66 25.01 -32.73
C MET A 1 -14.07 25.40 -31.39
N SER A 2 -14.73 24.97 -30.31
CA SER A 2 -14.22 25.18 -28.95
C SER A 2 -12.96 24.34 -28.73
N PHE A 3 -12.20 24.66 -27.70
CA PHE A 3 -10.99 23.89 -27.36
C PHE A 3 -11.32 22.40 -27.11
N SER A 4 -12.45 22.11 -26.47
CA SER A 4 -12.95 20.75 -26.24
C SER A 4 -13.28 20.00 -27.54
N GLU A 5 -13.92 20.66 -28.53
CA GLU A 5 -14.23 20.04 -29.82
C GLU A 5 -12.97 19.67 -30.63
N ARG A 6 -11.89 20.45 -30.50
CA ARG A 6 -10.59 20.12 -31.12
C ARG A 6 -9.94 18.90 -30.47
N ILE A 7 -10.02 18.78 -29.15
CA ILE A 7 -9.51 17.62 -28.41
C ILE A 7 -10.29 16.37 -28.79
N ASP A 8 -11.61 16.43 -28.82
CA ASP A 8 -12.48 15.33 -29.24
C ASP A 8 -12.19 14.87 -30.69
N ALA A 9 -12.01 15.82 -31.62
CA ALA A 9 -11.66 15.50 -33.00
C ALA A 9 -10.27 14.85 -33.12
N PHE A 10 -9.32 15.26 -32.28
CA PHE A 10 -7.98 14.67 -32.24
C PHE A 10 -8.00 13.26 -31.65
N GLN A 11 -8.76 13.03 -30.57
CA GLN A 11 -8.91 11.70 -29.93
C GLN A 11 -9.54 10.68 -30.88
N ARG A 12 -10.55 11.07 -31.64
CA ARG A 12 -11.20 10.20 -32.63
C ARG A 12 -10.25 9.78 -33.75
N LYS A 13 -9.28 10.62 -34.09
CA LYS A 13 -8.24 10.30 -35.10
C LYS A 13 -7.11 9.43 -34.57
N HIS A 14 -6.82 9.50 -33.27
CA HIS A 14 -5.67 8.83 -32.66
C HIS A 14 -6.09 8.05 -31.40
N PRO A 15 -6.63 6.82 -31.52
CA PRO A 15 -7.10 6.02 -30.38
C PRO A 15 -6.02 5.81 -29.30
N ALA A 16 -4.74 5.70 -29.71
CA ALA A 16 -3.63 5.51 -28.78
C ALA A 16 -3.40 6.72 -27.84
N THR A 17 -3.72 7.93 -28.28
CA THR A 17 -3.63 9.15 -27.44
C THR A 17 -4.92 9.42 -26.67
N GLY A 18 -6.04 8.86 -27.12
CA GLY A 18 -7.34 8.94 -26.46
C GLY A 18 -7.35 8.21 -25.12
N TYR A 19 -6.65 7.07 -25.03
CA TYR A 19 -6.65 6.26 -23.81
C TYR A 19 -6.03 6.98 -22.58
N PRO A 20 -4.80 7.56 -22.66
CA PRO A 20 -4.23 8.30 -21.52
C PRO A 20 -5.11 9.49 -21.11
N LEU A 21 -5.69 10.18 -22.08
CA LEU A 21 -6.55 11.33 -21.79
C LEU A 21 -7.85 10.90 -21.13
N ALA A 22 -8.46 9.79 -21.55
CA ALA A 22 -9.63 9.21 -20.91
C ALA A 22 -9.33 8.80 -19.46
N VAL A 23 -8.15 8.26 -19.16
CA VAL A 23 -7.70 7.95 -17.79
C VAL A 23 -7.63 9.22 -16.94
N VAL A 24 -7.07 10.31 -17.47
CA VAL A 24 -6.99 11.60 -16.76
C VAL A 24 -8.39 12.16 -16.50
N TYR A 25 -9.28 12.17 -17.49
CA TYR A 25 -10.67 12.60 -17.28
C TYR A 25 -11.38 11.73 -16.24
N LYS A 26 -11.26 10.41 -16.33
CA LYS A 26 -11.85 9.49 -15.36
C LYS A 26 -11.32 9.72 -13.94
N PHE A 27 -10.02 10.02 -13.79
CA PHE A 27 -9.41 10.35 -12.51
C PHE A 27 -10.07 11.59 -11.86
N PHE A 28 -10.34 12.64 -12.63
CA PHE A 28 -11.02 13.85 -12.12
C PHE A 28 -12.51 13.61 -11.87
N ASP A 29 -13.19 12.88 -12.75
CA ASP A 29 -14.60 12.56 -12.63
C ASP A 29 -14.89 11.71 -11.38
N ASP A 30 -14.07 10.72 -11.11
CA ASP A 30 -14.16 9.88 -9.92
C ASP A 30 -13.57 10.52 -8.65
N GLN A 31 -13.16 11.80 -8.71
CA GLN A 31 -12.51 12.48 -7.59
C GLN A 31 -11.25 11.75 -7.08
N GLY A 32 -10.44 11.22 -7.98
CA GLY A 32 -9.28 10.40 -7.67
C GLY A 32 -8.30 11.04 -6.67
N GLY A 33 -8.11 12.36 -6.74
CA GLY A 33 -7.30 13.10 -5.77
C GLY A 33 -7.85 13.02 -4.34
N TYR A 34 -9.18 13.11 -4.17
CA TYR A 34 -9.82 12.94 -2.86
C TYR A 34 -9.69 11.50 -2.35
N LEU A 35 -9.88 10.51 -3.21
CA LEU A 35 -9.72 9.11 -2.84
C LEU A 35 -8.27 8.79 -2.44
N ALA A 36 -7.30 9.32 -3.17
CA ALA A 36 -5.87 9.19 -2.83
C ALA A 36 -5.55 9.86 -1.49
N ALA A 37 -6.07 11.07 -1.25
CA ALA A 37 -5.88 11.77 0.01
C ALA A 37 -6.48 11.00 1.20
N LEU A 38 -7.64 10.37 1.02
CA LEU A 38 -8.27 9.54 2.06
C LEU A 38 -7.42 8.31 2.41
N ILE A 39 -6.87 7.62 1.41
CA ILE A 39 -5.96 6.48 1.60
C ILE A 39 -4.69 6.95 2.32
N ALA A 40 -4.09 8.04 1.87
CA ALA A 40 -2.89 8.62 2.47
C ALA A 40 -3.12 9.06 3.93
N TYR A 41 -4.28 9.66 4.24
CA TYR A 41 -4.65 10.05 5.59
C TYR A 41 -4.70 8.85 6.55
N TYR A 42 -5.43 7.79 6.17
CA TYR A 42 -5.48 6.59 7.00
C TYR A 42 -4.12 5.89 7.11
N GLY A 43 -3.35 5.89 6.03
CA GLY A 43 -1.97 5.40 6.02
C GLY A 43 -1.11 6.14 7.03
N PHE A 44 -1.14 7.47 7.00
CA PHE A 44 -0.40 8.32 7.93
C PHE A 44 -0.83 8.10 9.39
N VAL A 45 -2.12 8.10 9.67
CA VAL A 45 -2.66 7.88 11.02
C VAL A 45 -2.25 6.51 11.57
N SER A 46 -2.15 5.48 10.71
CA SER A 46 -1.75 4.14 11.12
C SER A 46 -0.26 3.99 11.42
N LEU A 47 0.60 4.90 10.95
CA LEU A 47 2.06 4.83 11.17
C LEU A 47 2.43 4.87 12.64
N PHE A 48 1.83 5.75 13.44
CA PHE A 48 2.17 5.90 14.85
C PHE A 48 1.87 4.64 15.67
N PRO A 49 0.65 4.08 15.62
CA PRO A 49 0.36 2.81 16.28
C PRO A 49 1.23 1.66 15.78
N LEU A 50 1.51 1.61 14.48
CA LEU A 50 2.37 0.58 13.90
C LEU A 50 3.80 0.65 14.43
N LEU A 51 4.37 1.85 14.52
CA LEU A 51 5.69 2.08 15.11
C LEU A 51 5.73 1.70 16.59
N LEU A 52 4.66 1.99 17.34
CA LEU A 52 4.56 1.60 18.74
C LEU A 52 4.53 0.07 18.90
N VAL A 53 3.80 -0.65 18.05
CA VAL A 53 3.82 -2.12 18.03
C VAL A 53 5.20 -2.63 17.67
N PHE A 54 5.81 -2.07 16.62
CA PHE A 54 7.13 -2.48 16.14
C PHE A 54 8.19 -2.33 17.24
N THR A 55 8.30 -1.16 17.86
CA THR A 55 9.27 -0.90 18.93
C THR A 55 9.03 -1.80 20.15
N SER A 56 7.76 -2.02 20.49
CA SER A 56 7.40 -2.88 21.63
C SER A 56 7.73 -4.36 21.39
N ILE A 57 7.46 -4.86 20.18
CA ILE A 57 7.84 -6.25 19.81
C ILE A 57 9.35 -6.38 19.78
N LEU A 58 10.06 -5.41 19.24
CA LEU A 58 11.50 -5.39 19.16
C LEU A 58 12.11 -5.45 20.56
N GLY A 59 11.64 -4.63 21.50
CA GLY A 59 12.08 -4.63 22.89
C GLY A 59 11.82 -5.96 23.61
N ILE A 60 10.71 -6.64 23.30
CA ILE A 60 10.42 -7.98 23.88
C ILE A 60 11.34 -9.05 23.30
N VAL A 61 11.49 -9.07 21.95
CA VAL A 61 12.26 -10.12 21.25
C VAL A 61 13.77 -9.96 21.48
N LEU A 62 14.26 -8.73 21.55
CA LEU A 62 15.68 -8.41 21.70
C LEU A 62 16.07 -7.99 23.11
N HIS A 63 15.24 -8.27 24.11
CA HIS A 63 15.49 -7.95 25.52
C HIS A 63 16.90 -8.36 26.00
N ASN A 64 17.43 -9.46 25.48
CA ASN A 64 18.76 -9.98 25.81
C ASN A 64 19.89 -9.41 24.93
N ASN A 65 19.57 -8.56 23.94
CA ASN A 65 20.55 -8.00 23.03
C ASN A 65 20.26 -6.53 22.68
N PRO A 66 20.46 -5.60 23.65
CA PRO A 66 20.10 -4.20 23.50
C PRO A 66 20.90 -3.49 22.38
N GLU A 67 22.10 -3.99 22.06
CA GLU A 67 22.89 -3.42 20.96
C GLU A 67 22.25 -3.67 19.60
N LEU A 68 21.71 -4.88 19.37
CA LEU A 68 21.02 -5.24 18.15
C LEU A 68 19.66 -4.50 18.05
N GLU A 69 18.96 -4.39 19.19
CA GLU A 69 17.72 -3.60 19.28
C GLU A 69 17.95 -2.15 18.82
N ASN A 70 18.95 -1.47 19.40
CA ASN A 70 19.29 -0.11 19.05
C ASN A 70 19.70 0.04 17.57
N ARG A 71 20.49 -0.89 17.02
CA ARG A 71 20.87 -0.86 15.59
C ARG A 71 19.65 -0.96 14.66
N ILE A 72 18.71 -1.84 14.98
CA ILE A 72 17.48 -2.02 14.16
C ILE A 72 16.58 -0.79 14.29
N LEU A 73 16.39 -0.28 15.52
CA LEU A 73 15.63 0.95 15.75
C LEU A 73 16.25 2.14 14.99
N ASP A 74 17.55 2.32 15.08
CA ASP A 74 18.27 3.38 14.39
C ASP A 74 18.11 3.28 12.87
N SER A 75 18.21 2.08 12.31
CA SER A 75 18.01 1.83 10.89
C SER A 75 16.57 2.14 10.44
N ALA A 76 15.57 1.72 11.22
CA ALA A 76 14.16 1.96 10.89
C ALA A 76 13.77 3.42 11.05
N LEU A 77 14.21 4.08 12.13
CA LEU A 77 13.88 5.47 12.43
C LEU A 77 14.62 6.47 11.54
N SER A 78 15.78 6.10 11.00
CA SER A 78 16.52 6.94 10.06
C SER A 78 15.79 7.16 8.74
N GLN A 79 14.84 6.29 8.41
CA GLN A 79 14.00 6.41 7.21
C GLN A 79 12.83 7.39 7.41
N ILE A 80 12.61 7.89 8.63
CA ILE A 80 11.53 8.83 8.96
C ILE A 80 12.15 10.11 9.56
N PRO A 81 12.60 11.07 8.72
CA PRO A 81 13.50 12.15 9.14
C PRO A 81 12.94 13.08 10.23
N VAL A 82 11.62 13.30 10.26
CA VAL A 82 11.01 14.30 11.19
C VAL A 82 10.59 13.67 12.51
N ILE A 83 10.24 12.39 12.53
CA ILE A 83 9.63 11.71 13.68
C ILE A 83 10.65 10.84 14.43
N GLY A 84 11.71 10.39 13.73
CA GLY A 84 12.68 9.46 14.26
C GLY A 84 13.40 9.95 15.54
N SER A 85 13.75 11.23 15.60
CA SER A 85 14.38 11.81 16.79
C SER A 85 13.44 11.90 17.99
N GLN A 86 12.18 12.25 17.76
CA GLN A 86 11.16 12.37 18.82
C GLN A 86 10.75 11.01 19.40
N LEU A 87 10.78 9.96 18.58
CA LEU A 87 10.49 8.59 19.04
C LEU A 87 11.63 8.01 19.89
N ARG A 88 12.88 8.44 19.68
CA ARG A 88 14.03 8.05 20.54
C ARG A 88 13.88 8.56 21.96
N ASP A 89 13.42 9.82 22.12
CA ASP A 89 13.23 10.45 23.43
C ASP A 89 12.08 9.80 24.22
N THR A 90 11.18 9.08 23.53
CA THR A 90 10.05 8.38 24.13
C THR A 90 10.39 6.93 24.55
N GLY A 91 11.67 6.56 24.49
CA GLY A 91 12.19 5.20 24.75
C GLY A 91 11.83 4.54 26.10
N THR A 92 11.13 5.27 26.98
CA THR A 92 10.61 4.73 28.26
C THR A 92 9.30 3.94 28.12
N ILE A 93 8.68 3.90 26.92
CA ILE A 93 7.42 3.18 26.67
C ILE A 93 7.68 1.76 26.17
N SER A 94 8.91 1.45 25.76
CA SER A 94 9.30 0.15 25.25
C SER A 94 9.09 -0.96 26.29
N GLY A 95 8.30 -1.97 25.93
CA GLY A 95 8.14 -3.17 26.74
C GLY A 95 6.97 -3.17 27.73
N SER A 96 6.17 -2.11 27.83
CA SER A 96 4.94 -2.21 28.64
C SER A 96 3.83 -2.93 27.88
N GLY A 97 3.19 -3.91 28.52
CA GLY A 97 2.06 -4.63 27.90
C GLY A 97 0.91 -3.71 27.48
N LEU A 98 0.73 -2.57 28.18
CA LEU A 98 -0.21 -1.51 27.81
C LEU A 98 0.15 -0.84 26.47
N ALA A 99 1.43 -0.52 26.26
CA ALA A 99 1.89 0.09 25.00
C ALA A 99 1.65 -0.85 23.82
N VAL A 100 1.96 -2.15 23.97
CA VAL A 100 1.67 -3.18 22.95
C VAL A 100 0.19 -3.24 22.64
N THR A 101 -0.67 -3.26 23.66
CA THR A 101 -2.12 -3.36 23.49
C THR A 101 -2.70 -2.14 22.77
N ILE A 102 -2.35 -0.93 23.22
CA ILE A 102 -2.81 0.33 22.61
C ILE A 102 -2.30 0.42 21.18
N GLY A 103 -1.02 0.11 20.95
CA GLY A 103 -0.41 0.09 19.63
C GLY A 103 -1.08 -0.92 18.69
N ALA A 104 -1.32 -2.16 19.16
CA ALA A 104 -1.97 -3.19 18.36
C ALA A 104 -3.40 -2.80 17.97
N VAL A 105 -4.21 -2.32 18.92
CA VAL A 105 -5.57 -1.83 18.65
C VAL A 105 -5.55 -0.67 17.67
N GLY A 106 -4.66 0.30 17.87
CA GLY A 106 -4.52 1.46 16.99
C GLY A 106 -4.03 1.07 15.59
N ALA A 107 -3.06 0.15 15.47
CA ALA A 107 -2.56 -0.34 14.20
C ALA A 107 -3.63 -1.13 13.42
N ILE A 108 -4.40 -1.97 14.09
CA ILE A 108 -5.52 -2.69 13.48
C ILE A 108 -6.59 -1.70 13.02
N TYR A 109 -6.95 -0.73 13.86
CA TYR A 109 -7.97 0.27 13.52
C TYR A 109 -7.53 1.14 12.32
N GLY A 110 -6.30 1.67 12.35
CA GLY A 110 -5.74 2.47 11.26
C GLY A 110 -5.56 1.67 9.97
N GLY A 111 -4.97 0.48 10.06
CA GLY A 111 -4.77 -0.40 8.92
C GLY A 111 -6.09 -0.83 8.26
N LEU A 112 -7.10 -1.20 9.05
CA LEU A 112 -8.45 -1.46 8.52
C LEU A 112 -9.06 -0.21 7.88
N GLY A 113 -8.76 0.98 8.38
CA GLY A 113 -9.16 2.26 7.78
C GLY A 113 -8.58 2.41 6.36
N VAL A 114 -7.27 2.15 6.18
CA VAL A 114 -6.61 2.14 4.85
C VAL A 114 -7.29 1.14 3.92
N ALA A 115 -7.48 -0.09 4.39
CA ALA A 115 -8.08 -1.15 3.57
C ALA A 115 -9.51 -0.83 3.14
N VAL A 116 -10.31 -0.23 4.01
CA VAL A 116 -11.67 0.24 3.69
C VAL A 116 -11.63 1.43 2.73
N ALA A 117 -10.66 2.34 2.86
CA ALA A 117 -10.48 3.46 1.93
C ALA A 117 -10.13 2.95 0.53
N ILE A 118 -9.23 1.96 0.41
CA ILE A 118 -8.91 1.30 -0.87
C ILE A 118 -10.15 0.64 -1.47
N GLN A 119 -10.91 -0.13 -0.69
CA GLN A 119 -12.15 -0.75 -1.17
C GLN A 119 -13.17 0.28 -1.66
N ASN A 120 -13.31 1.40 -0.94
CA ASN A 120 -14.22 2.47 -1.35
C ASN A 120 -13.77 3.12 -2.66
N ALA A 121 -12.47 3.37 -2.81
CA ALA A 121 -11.90 3.88 -4.06
C ALA A 121 -12.15 2.91 -5.22
N MET A 122 -11.87 1.62 -5.06
CA MET A 122 -12.13 0.61 -6.09
C MET A 122 -13.61 0.56 -6.46
N ASN A 123 -14.52 0.59 -5.48
CA ASN A 123 -15.95 0.56 -5.73
C ASN A 123 -16.47 1.81 -6.46
N ILE A 124 -15.82 2.97 -6.28
CA ILE A 124 -16.14 4.20 -7.02
C ILE A 124 -15.65 4.08 -8.45
N ILE A 125 -14.38 3.72 -8.66
CA ILE A 125 -13.75 3.57 -9.97
C ILE A 125 -14.52 2.57 -10.85
N TRP A 126 -14.99 1.48 -10.27
CA TRP A 126 -15.77 0.44 -10.96
C TRP A 126 -17.28 0.70 -10.96
N ASN A 127 -17.73 1.90 -10.54
CA ASN A 127 -19.14 2.30 -10.52
C ASN A 127 -20.05 1.29 -9.81
N VAL A 128 -19.56 0.69 -8.70
CA VAL A 128 -20.36 -0.26 -7.91
C VAL A 128 -21.46 0.48 -7.17
N PRO A 129 -22.76 0.17 -7.40
CA PRO A 129 -23.87 0.79 -6.70
C PRO A 129 -23.76 0.61 -5.17
N ARG A 130 -24.25 1.59 -4.41
CA ARG A 130 -24.16 1.55 -2.94
C ARG A 130 -24.82 0.34 -2.30
N ASN A 131 -25.93 -0.13 -2.87
CA ASN A 131 -26.67 -1.30 -2.41
C ASN A 131 -25.94 -2.64 -2.65
N GLU A 132 -24.95 -2.67 -3.56
CA GLU A 132 -24.12 -3.84 -3.84
C GLU A 132 -22.80 -3.84 -3.05
N ARG A 133 -22.50 -2.74 -2.37
CA ARG A 133 -21.27 -2.63 -1.57
C ARG A 133 -21.40 -3.45 -0.28
N PRO A 134 -20.29 -4.05 0.20
CA PRO A 134 -20.30 -4.84 1.41
C PRO A 134 -20.72 -3.97 2.61
N ASN A 135 -21.42 -4.59 3.56
CA ASN A 135 -21.73 -3.94 4.81
C ASN A 135 -20.43 -3.63 5.62
N PRO A 136 -20.47 -2.76 6.63
CA PRO A 136 -19.27 -2.34 7.37
C PRO A 136 -18.46 -3.49 7.97
N ILE A 137 -19.10 -4.58 8.38
CA ILE A 137 -18.43 -5.76 8.95
C ILE A 137 -17.71 -6.55 7.84
N GLN A 138 -18.41 -6.81 6.75
CA GLN A 138 -17.83 -7.50 5.59
C GLN A 138 -16.67 -6.70 4.96
N ALA A 139 -16.78 -5.36 4.90
CA ALA A 139 -15.72 -4.49 4.43
C ALA A 139 -14.46 -4.62 5.30
N ARG A 140 -14.62 -4.72 6.62
CA ARG A 140 -13.48 -4.92 7.53
C ARG A 140 -12.85 -6.31 7.39
N VAL A 141 -13.66 -7.37 7.23
CA VAL A 141 -13.14 -8.73 7.00
C VAL A 141 -12.36 -8.79 5.67
N LYS A 142 -12.92 -8.25 4.59
CA LYS A 142 -12.20 -8.11 3.31
C LYS A 142 -10.96 -7.23 3.46
N GLY A 143 -11.04 -6.16 4.25
CA GLY A 143 -9.93 -5.28 4.58
C GLY A 143 -8.79 -6.00 5.28
N ALA A 144 -9.08 -6.89 6.22
CA ALA A 144 -8.08 -7.74 6.85
C ALA A 144 -7.36 -8.65 5.83
N GLY A 145 -8.09 -9.22 4.88
CA GLY A 145 -7.52 -9.98 3.76
C GLY A 145 -6.58 -9.12 2.89
N LEU A 146 -6.97 -7.88 2.59
CA LEU A 146 -6.11 -6.92 1.88
C LEU A 146 -4.82 -6.61 2.66
N LEU A 147 -4.93 -6.36 3.96
CA LEU A 147 -3.76 -6.09 4.81
C LEU A 147 -2.82 -7.29 4.86
N LEU A 148 -3.35 -8.50 4.96
CA LEU A 148 -2.55 -9.73 4.91
C LEU A 148 -1.85 -9.89 3.54
N THR A 149 -2.53 -9.57 2.45
CA THR A 149 -1.94 -9.59 1.10
C THR A 149 -0.80 -8.58 0.98
N ILE A 150 -1.03 -7.33 1.39
CA ILE A 150 -0.03 -6.26 1.35
C ILE A 150 1.14 -6.57 2.30
N GLY A 151 0.85 -6.92 3.55
CA GLY A 151 1.87 -7.29 4.54
C GLY A 151 2.68 -8.51 4.12
N GLY A 152 2.01 -9.57 3.65
CA GLY A 152 2.66 -10.76 3.13
C GLY A 152 3.56 -10.49 1.93
N SER A 153 3.18 -9.53 1.07
CA SER A 153 4.00 -9.13 -0.07
C SER A 153 5.27 -8.39 0.33
N ILE A 154 5.21 -7.54 1.36
CA ILE A 154 6.39 -6.87 1.91
C ILE A 154 7.40 -7.91 2.43
N VAL A 155 6.92 -8.89 3.20
CA VAL A 155 7.76 -10.00 3.68
C VAL A 155 8.31 -10.81 2.50
N GLY A 156 7.46 -11.15 1.53
CA GLY A 156 7.86 -11.89 0.32
C GLY A 156 8.95 -11.17 -0.47
N LEU A 157 8.83 -9.85 -0.66
CA LEU A 157 9.84 -9.03 -1.32
C LEU A 157 11.16 -8.99 -0.53
N THR A 158 11.08 -8.86 0.79
CA THR A 158 12.27 -8.85 1.65
C THR A 158 13.03 -10.17 1.53
N VAL A 159 12.32 -11.29 1.58
CA VAL A 159 12.91 -12.63 1.40
C VAL A 159 13.49 -12.79 -0.01
N LEU A 160 12.76 -12.38 -1.05
CA LEU A 160 13.19 -12.46 -2.44
C LEU A 160 14.48 -11.67 -2.65
N ASN A 161 14.54 -10.43 -2.19
CA ASN A 161 15.73 -9.59 -2.30
C ASN A 161 16.91 -10.16 -1.50
N GLY A 162 16.65 -10.73 -0.33
CA GLY A 162 17.66 -11.42 0.47
C GLY A 162 18.25 -12.64 -0.25
N VAL A 163 17.40 -13.47 -0.88
CA VAL A 163 17.83 -14.63 -1.67
C VAL A 163 18.66 -14.20 -2.89
N ILE A 164 18.19 -13.19 -3.63
CA ILE A 164 18.92 -12.68 -4.81
C ILE A 164 20.27 -12.08 -4.39
N ALA A 165 20.33 -11.38 -3.26
CA ALA A 165 21.60 -10.85 -2.72
C ALA A 165 22.57 -11.93 -2.23
N ALA A 166 22.05 -13.06 -1.74
CA ALA A 166 22.87 -14.19 -1.27
C ALA A 166 23.46 -15.02 -2.43
N ILE A 167 22.84 -14.96 -3.62
CA ILE A 167 23.34 -15.61 -4.83
C ILE A 167 24.19 -14.60 -5.57
N ASP A 168 25.50 -14.87 -5.69
CA ASP A 168 26.39 -13.99 -6.47
C ASP A 168 26.10 -14.14 -7.97
N LEU A 169 25.13 -13.37 -8.45
CA LEU A 169 24.73 -13.32 -9.86
C LEU A 169 25.54 -12.27 -10.65
N GLY A 170 26.55 -11.67 -10.07
CA GLY A 170 27.37 -10.64 -10.69
C GLY A 170 26.50 -9.46 -11.24
N SER A 171 26.79 -9.04 -12.46
CA SER A 171 26.08 -7.90 -13.11
C SER A 171 24.61 -8.16 -13.43
N VAL A 172 24.17 -9.43 -13.47
CA VAL A 172 22.78 -9.82 -13.80
C VAL A 172 21.87 -9.81 -12.58
N GLY A 173 22.41 -9.89 -11.37
CA GLY A 173 21.64 -9.96 -10.14
C GLY A 173 20.70 -8.75 -9.94
N ARG A 174 21.22 -7.54 -10.16
CA ARG A 174 20.44 -6.31 -9.97
C ARG A 174 19.25 -6.14 -10.96
N PRO A 175 19.42 -6.30 -12.27
CA PRO A 175 18.27 -6.24 -13.19
C PRO A 175 17.26 -7.37 -12.95
N LEU A 176 17.72 -8.58 -12.57
CA LEU A 176 16.82 -9.67 -12.22
C LEU A 176 15.97 -9.33 -10.98
N ALA A 177 16.57 -8.74 -9.94
CA ALA A 177 15.85 -8.29 -8.75
C ALA A 177 14.78 -7.25 -9.08
N ILE A 178 15.08 -6.28 -9.96
CA ILE A 178 14.12 -5.25 -10.39
C ILE A 178 12.94 -5.90 -11.12
N VAL A 179 13.19 -6.76 -12.09
CA VAL A 179 12.13 -7.44 -12.85
C VAL A 179 11.27 -8.30 -11.93
N ALA A 180 11.89 -9.09 -11.05
CA ALA A 180 11.18 -9.93 -10.10
C ALA A 180 10.31 -9.09 -9.13
N SER A 181 10.80 -7.94 -8.68
CA SER A 181 10.05 -7.02 -7.83
C SER A 181 8.85 -6.43 -8.56
N ILE A 182 9.01 -5.96 -9.80
CA ILE A 182 7.90 -5.43 -10.62
C ILE A 182 6.83 -6.52 -10.83
N LEU A 183 7.23 -7.75 -11.15
CA LEU A 183 6.29 -8.86 -11.31
C LEU A 183 5.52 -9.14 -10.01
N LEU A 184 6.22 -9.19 -8.88
CA LEU A 184 5.58 -9.42 -7.60
C LEU A 184 4.64 -8.27 -7.21
N TYR A 185 5.05 -7.00 -7.39
CA TYR A 185 4.16 -5.86 -7.17
C TYR A 185 2.93 -5.91 -8.08
N THR A 186 3.10 -6.29 -9.35
CA THR A 186 1.97 -6.44 -10.28
C THR A 186 0.98 -7.48 -9.77
N ILE A 187 1.45 -8.62 -9.28
CA ILE A 187 0.59 -9.66 -8.70
C ILE A 187 -0.14 -9.11 -7.47
N VAL A 188 0.58 -8.42 -6.58
CA VAL A 188 0.01 -7.84 -5.36
C VAL A 188 -1.07 -6.81 -5.67
N PHE A 189 -0.79 -5.86 -6.57
CA PHE A 189 -1.78 -4.86 -6.99
C PHE A 189 -2.97 -5.50 -7.68
N THR A 190 -2.76 -6.52 -8.51
CA THR A 190 -3.85 -7.27 -9.15
C THR A 190 -4.76 -7.91 -8.10
N ILE A 191 -4.20 -8.61 -7.14
CA ILE A 191 -4.96 -9.22 -6.04
C ILE A 191 -5.67 -8.15 -5.21
N ALA A 192 -4.99 -7.05 -4.88
CA ALA A 192 -5.57 -5.96 -4.11
C ALA A 192 -6.74 -5.28 -4.83
N PHE A 193 -6.65 -5.07 -6.13
CA PHE A 193 -7.72 -4.47 -6.93
C PHE A 193 -8.92 -5.40 -7.09
N VAL A 194 -8.68 -6.71 -7.30
CA VAL A 194 -9.75 -7.72 -7.39
C VAL A 194 -10.47 -7.88 -6.05
N ILE A 195 -9.73 -8.06 -4.94
CA ILE A 195 -10.32 -8.22 -3.61
C ILE A 195 -10.96 -6.91 -3.12
N GLY A 196 -10.35 -5.77 -3.46
CA GLY A 196 -10.83 -4.44 -3.08
C GLY A 196 -12.16 -4.06 -3.72
N THR A 197 -12.51 -4.65 -4.87
CA THR A 197 -13.74 -4.35 -5.58
C THR A 197 -14.88 -5.26 -5.10
N ALA A 198 -16.07 -4.70 -4.85
CA ALA A 198 -17.23 -5.48 -4.42
C ALA A 198 -17.84 -6.31 -5.57
N ARG A 199 -17.70 -5.81 -6.80
CA ARG A 199 -18.12 -6.50 -8.02
C ARG A 199 -17.02 -7.49 -8.48
N SER A 200 -17.42 -8.58 -9.12
CA SER A 200 -16.47 -9.47 -9.78
C SER A 200 -15.83 -8.78 -10.99
N VAL A 201 -14.56 -8.42 -10.87
CA VAL A 201 -13.75 -7.85 -11.95
C VAL A 201 -12.79 -8.91 -12.48
N SER A 202 -12.62 -8.95 -13.80
CA SER A 202 -11.66 -9.88 -14.41
C SER A 202 -10.23 -9.40 -14.15
N VAL A 203 -9.32 -10.35 -13.93
CA VAL A 203 -7.87 -10.06 -13.82
C VAL A 203 -7.37 -9.28 -15.03
N ARG A 204 -7.92 -9.56 -16.22
CA ARG A 204 -7.53 -8.85 -17.46
C ARG A 204 -7.87 -7.37 -17.44
N ASP A 205 -8.97 -7.00 -16.78
CA ASP A 205 -9.45 -5.62 -16.71
C ASP A 205 -8.60 -4.78 -15.73
N VAL A 206 -8.11 -5.39 -14.65
CA VAL A 206 -7.30 -4.71 -13.62
C VAL A 206 -5.81 -4.73 -13.93
N LEU A 207 -5.33 -5.66 -14.76
CA LEU A 207 -3.92 -5.89 -15.03
C LEU A 207 -3.18 -4.64 -15.57
N PRO A 208 -3.72 -3.86 -16.53
CA PRO A 208 -3.04 -2.64 -16.99
C PRO A 208 -2.81 -1.62 -15.87
N GLY A 209 -3.82 -1.43 -15.01
CA GLY A 209 -3.72 -0.57 -13.83
C GLY A 209 -2.73 -1.10 -12.78
N ALA A 210 -2.70 -2.42 -12.58
CA ALA A 210 -1.77 -3.06 -11.65
C ALA A 210 -0.31 -2.94 -12.12
N ILE A 211 -0.05 -3.08 -13.43
CA ILE A 211 1.28 -2.87 -14.02
C ILE A 211 1.71 -1.41 -13.85
N ALA A 212 0.82 -0.46 -14.18
CA ALA A 212 1.11 0.96 -13.99
C ALA A 212 1.41 1.29 -12.52
N ALA A 213 0.63 0.77 -11.59
CA ALA A 213 0.87 0.94 -10.15
C ALA A 213 2.21 0.34 -9.72
N ALA A 214 2.56 -0.86 -10.22
CA ALA A 214 3.83 -1.53 -9.90
C ALA A 214 5.06 -0.78 -10.43
N LEU A 215 4.92 -0.10 -11.59
CA LEU A 215 6.00 0.71 -12.17
C LEU A 215 6.17 2.07 -11.46
N CYS A 216 5.08 2.61 -10.88
CA CYS A 216 5.12 3.87 -10.13
C CYS A 216 5.55 3.69 -8.66
N TRP A 217 5.49 2.46 -8.15
CA TRP A 217 5.88 2.09 -6.77
C TRP A 217 7.40 1.91 -6.65
#